data_91c1804a45f86ac4729634901128bbb0
#
_entry.id   91c1804a45f86ac4729634901128bbb0
#
_cell.length_a   1.000
_cell.length_b   1.000
_cell.length_c   1.000
_cell.angle_alpha   90.00
_cell.angle_beta   90.00
_cell.angle_gamma   90.00
#
_symmetry.space_group_name_H-M   'P 1'
#
loop_
_entity.id
_entity.type
_entity.pdbx_description
1 polymer ?
#
loop_
_entity_poly.entity_id
_entity_poly.type
_entity_poly.pdbx_seq_one_letter_code
_entity_poly.pdbx_strand_id
1 'polypeptide(L)'
;MNQPIRIAVVEDDAGLRDTFQQIFGSAADFRVVGAFGDGETALCQLPAKTPDVVLMDINLPGMSGIECLSQLKTVLPKVRVIMVTVYDDDDRLFQSLVAGADGYLLKRATRLRLLDAVRDIVGGGAPISPQVARRMVEYFHQLKNQGQAKVAETSVVAMELQGLTTREQAVLAKLAEGFAPKEVAAELGISWDTVRNHTTNIYTKLHVHSRSEAILKYLGRKPGTER
;
A
#
# COMPACT_ATOMS: atom_id res chain seq x y z
N MET A 1 -21.98 1.32 30.79
CA MET A 1 -22.18 0.99 29.37
C MET A 1 -20.90 1.39 28.64
N ASN A 2 -20.24 0.47 27.94
CA ASN A 2 -19.08 0.82 27.11
C ASN A 2 -19.53 1.78 26.00
N GLN A 3 -18.75 2.82 25.75
CA GLN A 3 -19.00 3.71 24.60
C GLN A 3 -18.86 2.91 23.30
N PRO A 4 -19.68 3.17 22.27
CA PRO A 4 -19.57 2.49 21.00
C PRO A 4 -18.23 2.83 20.33
N ILE A 5 -17.61 1.83 19.69
CA ILE A 5 -16.37 1.97 18.94
C ILE A 5 -16.61 2.93 17.76
N ARG A 6 -15.82 3.99 17.69
CA ARG A 6 -15.92 5.01 16.65
C ARG A 6 -15.10 4.58 15.44
N ILE A 7 -15.75 4.24 14.36
CA ILE A 7 -15.11 3.76 13.14
C ILE A 7 -15.26 4.75 11.99
N ALA A 8 -14.19 4.92 11.23
CA ALA A 8 -14.22 5.61 9.94
C ALA A 8 -13.84 4.66 8.80
N VAL A 9 -14.32 4.94 7.60
CA VAL A 9 -14.07 4.16 6.39
C VAL A 9 -13.47 5.07 5.33
N VAL A 10 -12.39 4.62 4.68
CA VAL A 10 -11.75 5.28 3.53
C VAL A 10 -11.67 4.27 2.40
N GLU A 11 -12.50 4.44 1.38
CA GLU A 11 -12.72 3.49 0.29
C GLU A 11 -13.24 4.26 -0.93
N ASP A 12 -12.62 4.13 -2.08
CA ASP A 12 -13.01 4.86 -3.30
C ASP A 12 -14.26 4.29 -3.95
N ASP A 13 -14.46 2.96 -3.90
CA ASP A 13 -15.70 2.34 -4.37
C ASP A 13 -16.88 2.72 -3.48
N ALA A 14 -17.82 3.50 -4.04
CA ALA A 14 -18.98 4.00 -3.33
C ALA A 14 -19.88 2.86 -2.80
N GLY A 15 -20.08 1.79 -3.58
CA GLY A 15 -20.91 0.66 -3.19
C GLY A 15 -20.32 -0.13 -2.03
N LEU A 16 -19.00 -0.34 -2.06
CA LEU A 16 -18.31 -1.02 -0.98
C LEU A 16 -18.23 -0.13 0.27
N ARG A 17 -17.98 1.17 0.11
CA ARG A 17 -18.00 2.15 1.19
C ARG A 17 -19.35 2.17 1.90
N ASP A 18 -20.46 2.19 1.15
CA ASP A 18 -21.82 2.12 1.71
C ASP A 18 -22.08 0.79 2.41
N THR A 19 -21.58 -0.31 1.84
CA THR A 19 -21.67 -1.65 2.47
C THR A 19 -20.99 -1.66 3.84
N PHE A 20 -19.77 -1.11 3.96
CA PHE A 20 -19.07 -1.02 5.24
C PHE A 20 -19.83 -0.12 6.24
N GLN A 21 -20.38 1.01 5.80
CA GLN A 21 -21.20 1.87 6.64
C GLN A 21 -22.44 1.12 7.18
N GLN A 22 -23.12 0.33 6.33
CA GLN A 22 -24.27 -0.46 6.74
C GLN A 22 -23.88 -1.58 7.72
N ILE A 23 -22.77 -2.27 7.48
CA ILE A 23 -22.28 -3.34 8.37
C ILE A 23 -22.05 -2.79 9.78
N PHE A 24 -21.32 -1.69 9.92
CA PHE A 24 -20.99 -1.12 11.23
C PHE A 24 -22.16 -0.34 11.82
N GLY A 25 -22.95 0.36 11.01
CA GLY A 25 -24.12 1.09 11.47
C GLY A 25 -25.26 0.20 11.99
N SER A 26 -25.29 -1.08 11.59
CA SER A 26 -26.31 -2.05 12.06
C SER A 26 -25.91 -2.78 13.35
N ALA A 27 -24.72 -2.59 13.88
CA ALA A 27 -24.24 -3.22 15.11
C ALA A 27 -24.16 -2.17 16.24
N ALA A 28 -24.85 -2.42 17.34
CA ALA A 28 -25.05 -1.43 18.43
C ALA A 28 -23.76 -1.00 19.15
N ASP A 29 -22.72 -1.80 19.06
CA ASP A 29 -21.41 -1.53 19.66
C ASP A 29 -20.47 -0.69 18.76
N PHE A 30 -20.96 -0.22 17.59
CA PHE A 30 -20.21 0.62 16.67
C PHE A 30 -20.93 1.94 16.37
N ARG A 31 -20.11 2.95 16.03
CA ARG A 31 -20.60 4.23 15.52
C ARG A 31 -19.73 4.66 14.35
N VAL A 32 -20.30 4.73 13.15
CA VAL A 32 -19.62 5.29 11.98
C VAL A 32 -19.51 6.80 12.16
N VAL A 33 -18.28 7.32 12.22
CA VAL A 33 -18.00 8.76 12.43
C VAL A 33 -17.55 9.46 11.16
N GLY A 34 -17.23 8.73 10.11
CA GLY A 34 -16.87 9.28 8.80
C GLY A 34 -16.76 8.19 7.73
N ALA A 35 -17.01 8.58 6.46
CA ALA A 35 -16.83 7.75 5.31
C ALA A 35 -16.32 8.63 4.15
N PHE A 36 -15.19 8.28 3.56
CA PHE A 36 -14.45 9.12 2.62
C PHE A 36 -14.08 8.32 1.37
N GLY A 37 -14.08 8.97 0.21
CA GLY A 37 -13.74 8.36 -1.07
C GLY A 37 -12.27 8.51 -1.48
N ASP A 38 -11.49 9.28 -0.74
CA ASP A 38 -10.10 9.59 -1.03
C ASP A 38 -9.30 9.86 0.26
N GLY A 39 -7.97 9.74 0.16
CA GLY A 39 -7.06 9.89 1.29
C GLY A 39 -6.94 11.33 1.77
N GLU A 40 -6.96 12.30 0.87
CA GLU A 40 -6.79 13.72 1.16
C GLU A 40 -7.95 14.24 2.02
N THR A 41 -9.19 13.95 1.61
CA THR A 41 -10.39 14.31 2.37
C THR A 41 -10.42 13.62 3.73
N ALA A 42 -10.05 12.33 3.77
CA ALA A 42 -9.96 11.57 5.02
C ALA A 42 -8.93 12.21 5.97
N LEU A 43 -7.73 12.49 5.52
CA LEU A 43 -6.65 13.07 6.32
C LEU A 43 -7.03 14.45 6.89
N CYS A 44 -7.75 15.27 6.10
CA CYS A 44 -8.25 16.58 6.53
C CYS A 44 -9.33 16.48 7.62
N GLN A 45 -10.26 15.51 7.52
CA GLN A 45 -11.44 15.46 8.36
C GLN A 45 -11.34 14.52 9.58
N LEU A 46 -10.54 13.44 9.49
CA LEU A 46 -10.41 12.44 10.56
C LEU A 46 -9.95 13.01 11.90
N PRO A 47 -9.05 14.02 11.98
CA PRO A 47 -8.64 14.61 13.26
C PRO A 47 -9.81 15.18 14.06
N ALA A 48 -10.73 15.87 13.40
CA ALA A 48 -11.93 16.42 14.04
C ALA A 48 -12.96 15.32 14.40
N LYS A 49 -12.95 14.20 13.70
CA LYS A 49 -13.84 13.07 13.92
C LYS A 49 -13.36 12.13 15.03
N THR A 50 -12.07 12.16 15.38
CA THR A 50 -11.43 11.34 16.42
C THR A 50 -11.91 9.88 16.42
N PRO A 51 -11.70 9.11 15.33
CA PRO A 51 -12.06 7.70 15.30
C PRO A 51 -11.14 6.86 16.20
N ASP A 52 -11.67 5.75 16.72
CA ASP A 52 -10.85 4.73 17.38
C ASP A 52 -10.16 3.82 16.36
N VAL A 53 -10.90 3.52 15.27
CA VAL A 53 -10.43 2.64 14.17
C VAL A 53 -10.76 3.27 12.82
N VAL A 54 -9.83 3.14 11.88
CA VAL A 54 -10.03 3.48 10.47
C VAL A 54 -9.87 2.20 9.64
N LEU A 55 -10.89 1.88 8.84
CA LEU A 55 -10.74 0.95 7.72
C LEU A 55 -10.25 1.75 6.52
N MET A 56 -9.14 1.34 5.91
CA MET A 56 -8.51 2.10 4.83
C MET A 56 -8.16 1.19 3.66
N ASP A 57 -8.69 1.51 2.49
CA ASP A 57 -8.21 0.87 1.26
C ASP A 57 -6.78 1.28 0.93
N ILE A 58 -6.03 0.35 0.36
CA ILE A 58 -4.68 0.61 -0.13
C ILE A 58 -4.71 1.44 -1.41
N ASN A 59 -5.66 1.14 -2.31
CA ASN A 59 -5.70 1.66 -3.66
C ASN A 59 -6.62 2.87 -3.80
N LEU A 60 -6.37 3.92 -3.05
CA LEU A 60 -7.12 5.17 -3.16
C LEU A 60 -6.64 6.00 -4.37
N PRO A 61 -7.53 6.78 -4.99
CA PRO A 61 -7.15 7.76 -6.02
C PRO A 61 -6.35 8.91 -5.39
N GLY A 62 -5.42 9.47 -6.15
CA GLY A 62 -4.55 10.55 -5.65
C GLY A 62 -3.53 10.02 -4.65
N MET A 63 -3.70 10.36 -3.38
CA MET A 63 -2.90 9.83 -2.28
C MET A 63 -3.25 8.37 -2.01
N SER A 64 -2.27 7.47 -2.08
CA SER A 64 -2.49 6.07 -1.73
C SER A 64 -2.88 5.89 -0.25
N GLY A 65 -3.60 4.79 0.07
CA GLY A 65 -3.95 4.49 1.46
C GLY A 65 -2.73 4.29 2.37
N ILE A 66 -1.60 3.86 1.82
CA ILE A 66 -0.35 3.71 2.58
C ILE A 66 0.25 5.08 2.93
N GLU A 67 0.25 6.02 1.98
CA GLU A 67 0.69 7.40 2.23
C GLU A 67 -0.24 8.10 3.23
N CYS A 68 -1.56 7.92 3.06
CA CYS A 68 -2.57 8.43 3.99
C CYS A 68 -2.37 7.86 5.40
N LEU A 69 -2.14 6.55 5.54
CA LEU A 69 -1.83 5.88 6.80
C LEU A 69 -0.62 6.52 7.49
N SER A 70 0.50 6.68 6.76
CA SER A 70 1.73 7.24 7.31
C SER A 70 1.51 8.65 7.87
N GLN A 71 0.81 9.51 7.13
CA GLN A 71 0.48 10.87 7.57
C GLN A 71 -0.54 10.86 8.72
N LEU A 72 -1.55 9.98 8.65
CA LEU A 72 -2.56 9.85 9.71
C LEU A 72 -1.94 9.44 11.04
N LYS A 73 -0.98 8.50 11.03
CA LYS A 73 -0.25 8.10 12.26
C LYS A 73 0.57 9.23 12.87
N THR A 74 1.02 10.19 12.08
CA THR A 74 1.70 11.39 12.59
C THR A 74 0.72 12.33 13.29
N VAL A 75 -0.50 12.51 12.73
CA VAL A 75 -1.52 13.44 13.27
C VAL A 75 -2.34 12.79 14.38
N LEU A 76 -2.67 11.50 14.24
CA LEU A 76 -3.43 10.70 15.19
C LEU A 76 -2.66 9.42 15.58
N PRO A 77 -1.58 9.50 16.39
CA PRO A 77 -0.72 8.36 16.66
C PRO A 77 -1.40 7.20 17.40
N LYS A 78 -2.53 7.45 18.05
CA LYS A 78 -3.29 6.44 18.80
C LYS A 78 -4.38 5.76 17.97
N VAL A 79 -4.72 6.29 16.79
CA VAL A 79 -5.75 5.69 15.94
C VAL A 79 -5.29 4.33 15.45
N ARG A 80 -6.17 3.35 15.50
CA ARG A 80 -5.91 2.02 14.92
C ARG A 80 -6.32 2.03 13.45
N VAL A 81 -5.48 1.48 12.59
CA VAL A 81 -5.75 1.42 11.15
C VAL A 81 -5.69 -0.02 10.68
N ILE A 82 -6.81 -0.49 10.12
CA ILE A 82 -6.91 -1.78 9.42
C ILE A 82 -6.88 -1.50 7.93
N MET A 83 -5.85 -1.99 7.24
CA MET A 83 -5.82 -1.94 5.79
C MET A 83 -6.77 -2.96 5.20
N VAL A 84 -7.50 -2.57 4.15
CA VAL A 84 -8.45 -3.45 3.45
C VAL A 84 -8.05 -3.51 1.98
N THR A 85 -7.94 -4.72 1.42
CA THR A 85 -7.47 -4.90 0.04
C THR A 85 -8.16 -6.05 -0.67
N VAL A 86 -8.16 -6.02 -2.00
CA VAL A 86 -8.70 -7.12 -2.83
C VAL A 86 -7.73 -8.28 -3.00
N TYR A 87 -6.45 -8.15 -2.79
CA TYR A 87 -5.24 -8.92 -3.07
C TYR A 87 -4.29 -8.08 -3.92
N ASP A 88 -3.08 -8.31 -4.01
CA ASP A 88 -2.30 -8.42 -5.23
C ASP A 88 -0.85 -7.98 -5.12
N ASP A 89 -0.39 -7.38 -4.01
CA ASP A 89 0.99 -6.91 -4.00
C ASP A 89 1.63 -7.14 -2.63
N ASP A 90 2.55 -8.10 -2.57
CA ASP A 90 3.28 -8.44 -1.34
C ASP A 90 4.10 -7.23 -0.85
N ASP A 91 4.60 -6.40 -1.78
CA ASP A 91 5.34 -5.19 -1.44
C ASP A 91 4.45 -4.14 -0.78
N ARG A 92 3.21 -3.95 -1.26
CA ARG A 92 2.24 -3.03 -0.65
C ARG A 92 1.79 -3.50 0.73
N LEU A 93 1.60 -4.81 0.89
CA LEU A 93 1.33 -5.39 2.19
C LEU A 93 2.43 -5.04 3.18
N PHE A 94 3.68 -5.27 2.82
CA PHE A 94 4.82 -4.98 3.67
C PHE A 94 5.00 -3.48 3.93
N GLN A 95 4.86 -2.64 2.90
CA GLN A 95 4.91 -1.19 3.03
C GLN A 95 3.85 -0.66 4.01
N SER A 96 2.64 -1.22 3.99
CA SER A 96 1.58 -0.81 4.92
C SER A 96 1.90 -1.17 6.38
N LEU A 97 2.55 -2.30 6.61
CA LEU A 97 3.01 -2.69 7.95
C LEU A 97 4.12 -1.76 8.45
N VAL A 98 5.08 -1.45 7.59
CA VAL A 98 6.16 -0.48 7.88
C VAL A 98 5.58 0.92 8.15
N ALA A 99 4.53 1.31 7.42
CA ALA A 99 3.82 2.57 7.63
C ALA A 99 2.99 2.62 8.92
N GLY A 100 2.88 1.49 9.65
CA GLY A 100 2.22 1.41 10.94
C GLY A 100 0.77 0.92 10.93
N ALA A 101 0.39 0.11 9.95
CA ALA A 101 -0.90 -0.58 9.96
C ALA A 101 -1.00 -1.52 11.18
N ASP A 102 -2.13 -1.47 11.88
CA ASP A 102 -2.38 -2.30 13.06
C ASP A 102 -3.11 -3.61 12.71
N GLY A 103 -3.69 -3.70 11.51
CA GLY A 103 -4.38 -4.89 11.01
C GLY A 103 -4.48 -4.93 9.49
N TYR A 104 -4.86 -6.10 8.97
CA TYR A 104 -4.94 -6.31 7.53
C TYR A 104 -6.02 -7.31 7.15
N LEU A 105 -6.98 -6.88 6.34
CA LEU A 105 -8.14 -7.69 5.93
C LEU A 105 -8.29 -7.69 4.40
N LEU A 106 -8.95 -8.72 3.90
CA LEU A 106 -9.38 -8.78 2.51
C LEU A 106 -10.74 -8.11 2.35
N LYS A 107 -10.97 -7.36 1.26
CA LYS A 107 -12.26 -6.72 0.92
C LYS A 107 -13.43 -7.72 0.87
N ARG A 108 -13.15 -8.99 0.59
CA ARG A 108 -14.14 -10.09 0.59
C ARG A 108 -14.39 -10.71 1.98
N ALA A 109 -13.87 -10.11 3.04
CA ALA A 109 -14.15 -10.60 4.39
C ALA A 109 -15.65 -10.55 4.69
N THR A 110 -16.14 -11.56 5.37
CA THR A 110 -17.56 -11.60 5.79
C THR A 110 -17.87 -10.50 6.81
N ARG A 111 -19.16 -10.11 6.90
CA ARG A 111 -19.62 -9.15 7.90
C ARG A 111 -19.12 -9.48 9.31
N LEU A 112 -19.26 -10.74 9.74
CA LEU A 112 -18.81 -11.18 11.07
C LEU A 112 -17.31 -10.96 11.25
N ARG A 113 -16.51 -11.34 10.24
CA ARG A 113 -15.05 -11.17 10.30
C ARG A 113 -14.61 -9.71 10.40
N LEU A 114 -15.31 -8.79 9.71
CA LEU A 114 -15.06 -7.36 9.80
C LEU A 114 -15.36 -6.81 11.21
N LEU A 115 -16.53 -7.14 11.77
CA LEU A 115 -16.93 -6.71 13.10
C LEU A 115 -15.97 -7.26 14.17
N ASP A 116 -15.60 -8.54 14.09
CA ASP A 116 -14.69 -9.17 15.05
C ASP A 116 -13.28 -8.61 14.95
N ALA A 117 -12.80 -8.32 13.75
CA ALA A 117 -11.49 -7.70 13.56
C ALA A 117 -11.40 -6.31 14.21
N VAL A 118 -12.47 -5.51 14.11
CA VAL A 118 -12.49 -4.18 14.75
C VAL A 118 -12.59 -4.30 16.28
N ARG A 119 -13.31 -5.30 16.81
CA ARG A 119 -13.32 -5.58 18.26
C ARG A 119 -11.95 -6.02 18.76
N ASP A 120 -11.32 -6.94 18.01
CA ASP A 120 -10.01 -7.49 18.34
C ASP A 120 -8.94 -6.40 18.38
N ILE A 121 -8.88 -5.50 17.40
CA ILE A 121 -7.88 -4.43 17.35
C ILE A 121 -8.05 -3.41 18.50
N VAL A 122 -9.28 -3.11 18.89
CA VAL A 122 -9.56 -2.24 20.04
C VAL A 122 -9.18 -2.93 21.33
N GLY A 123 -9.31 -4.26 21.42
CA GLY A 123 -8.84 -5.09 22.50
C GLY A 123 -7.31 -5.27 22.57
N GLY A 124 -6.55 -4.70 21.62
CA GLY A 124 -5.09 -4.81 21.57
C GLY A 124 -4.57 -5.96 20.72
N GLY A 125 -5.45 -6.67 19.98
CA GLY A 125 -5.08 -7.67 18.99
C GLY A 125 -4.54 -7.07 17.70
N ALA A 126 -4.10 -7.92 16.78
CA ALA A 126 -3.64 -7.58 15.44
C ALA A 126 -4.38 -8.44 14.41
N PRO A 127 -5.57 -8.03 13.97
CA PRO A 127 -6.38 -8.83 13.06
C PRO A 127 -5.71 -8.92 11.68
N ILE A 128 -5.27 -10.12 11.33
CA ILE A 128 -4.68 -10.42 10.03
C ILE A 128 -5.44 -11.59 9.42
N SER A 129 -5.83 -11.47 8.15
CA SER A 129 -6.42 -12.60 7.41
C SER A 129 -5.39 -13.72 7.27
N PRO A 130 -5.76 -15.02 7.40
CA PRO A 130 -4.81 -16.14 7.29
C PRO A 130 -4.02 -16.13 5.98
N GLN A 131 -4.65 -15.71 4.88
CA GLN A 131 -4.01 -15.57 3.57
C GLN A 131 -2.93 -14.49 3.58
N VAL A 132 -3.19 -13.37 4.25
CA VAL A 132 -2.22 -12.27 4.41
C VAL A 132 -1.07 -12.71 5.31
N ALA A 133 -1.35 -13.38 6.43
CA ALA A 133 -0.33 -13.92 7.31
C ALA A 133 0.63 -14.89 6.59
N ARG A 134 0.09 -15.78 5.75
CA ARG A 134 0.88 -16.70 4.93
C ARG A 134 1.80 -15.96 3.97
N ARG A 135 1.30 -14.95 3.26
CA ARG A 135 2.11 -14.11 2.36
C ARG A 135 3.22 -13.36 3.08
N MET A 136 2.93 -12.84 4.27
CA MET A 136 3.99 -12.24 5.11
C MET A 136 5.13 -13.21 5.39
N VAL A 137 4.80 -14.45 5.76
CA VAL A 137 5.81 -15.50 5.99
C VAL A 137 6.59 -15.79 4.71
N GLU A 138 5.92 -15.96 3.58
CA GLU A 138 6.54 -16.19 2.26
C GLU A 138 7.48 -15.03 1.87
N TYR A 139 7.05 -13.78 2.07
CA TYR A 139 7.87 -12.59 1.83
C TYR A 139 9.13 -12.54 2.71
N PHE A 140 9.01 -12.84 4.01
CA PHE A 140 10.18 -12.93 4.90
C PHE A 140 11.15 -14.04 4.48
N HIS A 141 10.66 -15.18 4.01
CA HIS A 141 11.52 -16.23 3.46
C HIS A 141 12.25 -15.77 2.21
N GLN A 142 11.60 -15.04 1.32
CA GLN A 142 12.24 -14.47 0.13
C GLN A 142 13.32 -13.45 0.48
N LEU A 143 13.06 -12.55 1.42
CA LEU A 143 14.05 -11.58 1.91
C LEU A 143 15.28 -12.28 2.53
N LYS A 144 15.07 -13.32 3.32
CA LYS A 144 16.16 -14.11 3.91
C LYS A 144 17.01 -14.80 2.84
N ASN A 145 16.38 -15.37 1.83
CA ASN A 145 17.09 -16.03 0.72
C ASN A 145 17.85 -15.00 -0.14
N GLN A 146 17.31 -13.80 -0.34
CA GLN A 146 18.02 -12.72 -1.04
C GLN A 146 19.19 -12.17 -0.22
N GLY A 147 19.07 -12.12 1.10
CA GLY A 147 20.15 -11.68 2.00
C GLY A 147 21.35 -12.66 2.04
N GLN A 148 21.16 -13.93 1.77
CA GLN A 148 22.24 -14.92 1.73
C GLN A 148 22.96 -14.99 0.37
N ALA A 149 22.35 -14.48 -0.71
CA ALA A 149 22.95 -14.49 -2.06
C ALA A 149 23.78 -13.25 -2.41
N LYS A 150 23.84 -12.23 -1.54
CA LYS A 150 24.56 -10.96 -1.80
C LYS A 150 25.52 -10.56 -0.69
N VAL A 151 26.51 -11.41 -0.41
CA VAL A 151 27.77 -10.97 0.19
C VAL A 151 28.87 -11.15 -0.86
N ALA A 152 28.80 -10.39 -1.94
CA ALA A 152 29.92 -10.00 -2.78
C ALA A 152 29.43 -9.03 -3.86
N GLU A 153 30.00 -7.82 -3.82
CA GLU A 153 30.00 -6.80 -4.87
C GLU A 153 28.66 -6.12 -5.25
N THR A 154 28.44 -4.94 -4.73
CA THR A 154 28.12 -3.68 -5.41
C THR A 154 27.41 -2.70 -4.45
N SER A 155 28.17 -1.91 -3.74
CA SER A 155 27.67 -1.16 -2.56
C SER A 155 27.16 0.26 -2.82
N VAL A 156 26.96 0.74 -4.04
CA VAL A 156 26.48 2.09 -4.28
C VAL A 156 25.25 2.16 -5.18
N VAL A 157 25.19 1.37 -6.24
CA VAL A 157 24.03 1.35 -7.18
C VAL A 157 22.80 0.69 -6.56
N ALA A 158 23.03 -0.29 -5.67
CA ALA A 158 21.95 -1.01 -4.98
C ALA A 158 21.14 -0.11 -4.01
N MET A 159 21.75 0.93 -3.45
CA MET A 159 21.10 1.80 -2.47
C MET A 159 20.06 2.76 -3.10
N GLU A 160 20.28 3.20 -4.33
CA GLU A 160 19.35 4.08 -5.05
C GLU A 160 18.17 3.34 -5.69
N LEU A 161 18.33 2.04 -5.99
CA LEU A 161 17.24 1.20 -6.51
C LEU A 161 16.37 0.58 -5.41
N GLN A 162 16.77 0.67 -4.14
CA GLN A 162 16.01 0.16 -2.98
C GLN A 162 14.66 0.89 -2.77
N GLY A 163 14.44 2.03 -3.43
CA GLY A 163 13.16 2.73 -3.42
C GLY A 163 12.11 2.21 -4.42
N LEU A 164 12.49 1.33 -5.34
CA LEU A 164 11.59 0.79 -6.35
C LEU A 164 10.97 -0.53 -5.88
N THR A 165 9.65 -0.68 -6.09
CA THR A 165 8.96 -1.96 -5.88
C THR A 165 9.42 -3.01 -6.89
N THR A 166 9.19 -4.30 -6.62
CA THR A 166 9.50 -5.42 -7.52
C THR A 166 8.87 -5.22 -8.91
N ARG A 167 7.65 -4.68 -8.95
CA ARG A 167 6.96 -4.37 -10.22
C ARG A 167 7.60 -3.21 -10.97
N GLU A 168 7.97 -2.15 -10.28
CA GLU A 168 8.69 -1.02 -10.87
C GLU A 168 10.07 -1.44 -11.38
N GLN A 169 10.77 -2.31 -10.65
CA GLN A 169 12.03 -2.90 -11.10
C GLN A 169 11.84 -3.75 -12.36
N ALA A 170 10.79 -4.59 -12.42
CA ALA A 170 10.48 -5.39 -13.59
C ALA A 170 10.15 -4.52 -14.82
N VAL A 171 9.35 -3.45 -14.62
CA VAL A 171 9.04 -2.48 -15.67
C VAL A 171 10.32 -1.77 -16.14
N LEU A 172 11.15 -1.30 -15.21
CA LEU A 172 12.41 -0.59 -15.54
C LEU A 172 13.40 -1.49 -16.25
N ALA A 173 13.52 -2.77 -15.84
CA ALA A 173 14.37 -3.77 -16.50
C ALA A 173 13.95 -3.96 -17.97
N LYS A 174 12.66 -4.15 -18.23
CA LYS A 174 12.14 -4.30 -19.59
C LYS A 174 12.33 -3.05 -20.44
N LEU A 175 12.16 -1.86 -19.85
CA LEU A 175 12.47 -0.61 -20.53
C LEU A 175 13.96 -0.47 -20.84
N ALA A 176 14.86 -0.99 -19.99
CA ALA A 176 16.31 -0.99 -20.21
C ALA A 176 16.74 -2.01 -21.28
N GLU A 177 16.01 -3.13 -21.42
CA GLU A 177 16.16 -4.08 -22.51
C GLU A 177 15.72 -3.51 -23.90
N GLY A 178 15.10 -2.32 -23.91
CA GLY A 178 14.70 -1.64 -25.14
C GLY A 178 13.21 -1.74 -25.49
N PHE A 179 12.43 -2.52 -24.74
CA PHE A 179 10.99 -2.72 -25.00
C PHE A 179 10.22 -1.39 -24.91
N ALA A 180 9.30 -1.16 -25.86
CA ALA A 180 8.36 -0.04 -25.78
C ALA A 180 7.32 -0.30 -24.65
N PRO A 181 6.71 0.75 -24.04
CA PRO A 181 5.75 0.58 -22.95
C PRO A 181 4.59 -0.36 -23.22
N LYS A 182 4.13 -0.44 -24.49
CA LYS A 182 3.09 -1.38 -24.92
C LYS A 182 3.56 -2.84 -24.91
N GLU A 183 4.83 -3.06 -25.27
CA GLU A 183 5.45 -4.37 -25.26
C GLU A 183 5.72 -4.83 -23.82
N VAL A 184 6.15 -3.90 -22.95
CA VAL A 184 6.29 -4.15 -21.51
C VAL A 184 4.97 -4.58 -20.89
N ALA A 185 3.85 -3.94 -21.28
CA ALA A 185 2.52 -4.31 -20.83
C ALA A 185 2.16 -5.75 -21.21
N ALA A 186 2.42 -6.14 -22.47
CA ALA A 186 2.19 -7.49 -22.94
C ALA A 186 3.07 -8.54 -22.25
N GLU A 187 4.37 -8.25 -22.09
CA GLU A 187 5.34 -9.14 -21.46
C GLU A 187 5.05 -9.39 -19.96
N LEU A 188 4.62 -8.35 -19.25
CA LEU A 188 4.34 -8.44 -17.82
C LEU A 188 2.88 -8.80 -17.50
N GLY A 189 2.02 -8.97 -18.52
CA GLY A 189 0.61 -9.32 -18.35
C GLY A 189 -0.22 -8.24 -17.62
N ILE A 190 0.12 -6.95 -17.82
CA ILE A 190 -0.56 -5.80 -17.19
C ILE A 190 -1.07 -4.81 -18.23
N SER A 191 -1.96 -3.89 -17.85
CA SER A 191 -2.47 -2.87 -18.76
C SER A 191 -1.38 -1.85 -19.09
N TRP A 192 -1.53 -1.19 -20.27
CA TRP A 192 -0.67 -0.07 -20.66
C TRP A 192 -0.71 1.08 -19.64
N ASP A 193 -1.89 1.39 -19.10
CA ASP A 193 -2.06 2.42 -18.06
C ASP A 193 -1.30 2.07 -16.78
N THR A 194 -1.27 0.79 -16.42
CA THR A 194 -0.48 0.29 -15.29
C THR A 194 1.02 0.51 -15.51
N VAL A 195 1.53 0.21 -16.72
CA VAL A 195 2.94 0.48 -17.07
C VAL A 195 3.24 1.98 -17.00
N ARG A 196 2.33 2.83 -17.47
CA ARG A 196 2.47 4.29 -17.41
C ARG A 196 2.55 4.79 -15.96
N ASN A 197 1.68 4.29 -15.09
CA ASN A 197 1.70 4.65 -13.67
C ASN A 197 3.00 4.21 -13.00
N HIS A 198 3.45 2.96 -13.23
CA HIS A 198 4.75 2.50 -12.74
C HIS A 198 5.90 3.37 -13.25
N THR A 199 5.89 3.75 -14.52
CA THR A 199 6.94 4.60 -15.11
C THR A 199 6.98 5.97 -14.43
N THR A 200 5.84 6.59 -14.16
CA THR A 200 5.76 7.85 -13.41
C THR A 200 6.33 7.72 -12.00
N ASN A 201 5.95 6.67 -11.29
CA ASN A 201 6.46 6.39 -9.95
C ASN A 201 7.98 6.12 -9.95
N ILE A 202 8.49 5.38 -10.94
CA ILE A 202 9.93 5.16 -11.12
C ILE A 202 10.66 6.48 -11.28
N TYR A 203 10.17 7.39 -12.14
CA TYR A 203 10.83 8.68 -12.36
C TYR A 203 10.85 9.53 -11.09
N THR A 204 9.76 9.55 -10.35
CA THR A 204 9.69 10.26 -9.06
C THR A 204 10.66 9.68 -8.04
N LYS A 205 10.69 8.34 -7.87
CA LYS A 205 11.53 7.66 -6.89
C LYS A 205 13.02 7.73 -7.22
N LEU A 206 13.35 7.70 -8.50
CA LEU A 206 14.74 7.82 -8.98
C LEU A 206 15.19 9.27 -9.15
N HIS A 207 14.31 10.27 -8.91
CA HIS A 207 14.59 11.68 -9.14
C HIS A 207 15.12 11.95 -10.56
N VAL A 208 14.44 11.40 -11.57
CA VAL A 208 14.76 11.55 -13.00
C VAL A 208 13.56 12.08 -13.78
N HIS A 209 13.82 12.70 -14.93
CA HIS A 209 12.77 13.36 -15.73
C HIS A 209 12.53 12.70 -17.08
N SER A 210 13.31 11.67 -17.42
CA SER A 210 13.20 10.99 -18.72
C SER A 210 13.47 9.48 -18.61
N ARG A 211 12.94 8.74 -19.62
CA ARG A 211 13.22 7.30 -19.79
C ARG A 211 14.72 7.03 -19.88
N SER A 212 15.44 7.82 -20.65
CA SER A 212 16.87 7.65 -20.86
C SER A 212 17.66 7.82 -19.55
N GLU A 213 17.30 8.80 -18.73
CA GLU A 213 17.92 9.00 -17.41
C GLU A 213 17.62 7.84 -16.47
N ALA A 214 16.39 7.35 -16.45
CA ALA A 214 16.01 6.20 -15.64
C ALA A 214 16.81 4.94 -16.01
N ILE A 215 16.95 4.68 -17.32
CA ILE A 215 17.72 3.56 -17.84
C ILE A 215 19.22 3.71 -17.51
N LEU A 216 19.81 4.90 -17.70
CA LEU A 216 21.20 5.14 -17.37
C LEU A 216 21.48 4.94 -15.88
N LYS A 217 20.55 5.41 -15.03
CA LYS A 217 20.64 5.22 -13.58
C LYS A 217 20.53 3.75 -13.19
N TYR A 218 19.60 3.02 -13.81
CA TYR A 218 19.45 1.57 -13.63
C TYR A 218 20.69 0.78 -14.04
N LEU A 219 21.34 1.15 -15.14
CA LEU A 219 22.55 0.49 -15.63
C LEU A 219 23.84 0.95 -14.91
N GLY A 220 23.74 1.79 -13.87
CA GLY A 220 24.88 2.30 -13.13
C GLY A 220 25.75 3.30 -13.89
N ARG A 221 25.23 3.90 -14.98
CA ARG A 221 25.93 4.92 -15.77
C ARG A 221 25.46 6.30 -15.36
N LYS A 222 26.39 7.18 -14.94
CA LYS A 222 26.05 8.60 -14.69
C LYS A 222 25.59 9.26 -15.99
N PRO A 223 24.48 10.04 -16.00
CA PRO A 223 24.12 10.86 -17.14
C PRO A 223 25.21 11.94 -17.32
N GLY A 224 25.87 11.95 -18.46
CA GLY A 224 26.72 13.06 -18.84
C GLY A 224 28.24 12.84 -18.88
N THR A 225 28.71 11.77 -19.51
CA THR A 225 30.11 11.69 -19.96
C THR A 225 30.16 11.08 -21.37
N GLU A 226 29.69 11.84 -22.35
CA GLU A 226 30.16 11.65 -23.74
C GLU A 226 30.71 13.00 -24.22
N ARG A 227 32.02 12.96 -24.48
CA ARG A 227 32.71 13.97 -25.33
C ARG A 227 32.41 13.62 -26.77
#